data_32602797d20780f4bc9eef0b9d2311a9
#
_entry.id   32602797d20780f4bc9eef0b9d2311a9
#
_cell.length_a   1.000
_cell.length_b   1.000
_cell.length_c   1.000
_cell.angle_alpha   90.00
_cell.angle_beta   90.00
_cell.angle_gamma   90.00
#
_symmetry.space_group_name_H-M   'P 1'
#
loop_
_entity.id
_entity.type
_entity.pdbx_description
1 polymer ?
#
loop_
_entity_poly.entity_id
_entity_poly.type
_entity_poly.pdbx_seq_one_letter_code
_entity_poly.pdbx_strand_id
1 'polypeptide(L)'
;MKTVSVIIPYYRKIKYIKKSIDSVLNQKFKNFEIIIVHDDPRNKDFDYLLELKKNNNKIRLIKNKKNLGAGFSRNKGIKLAKSKYIAFLDSDDTWKKEKLKSQISFMKKNNLDFSFTSYDQIDSEGKKLKTVKAPKLQRYDDLLKDCRIGLSTVILKKKLINKKFKFSNLKTKEDLCLWLKLSKKYKLVGYNKNLSKWRKMKESLSSSTKQKILDGFRLYYKHEKFSITKSIFYLFLLSFNFLKKNYLR
;
A
#
# COMPACT_ATOMS: atom_id res chain seq x y z
N MET A 1 17.66 3.06 17.35
CA MET A 1 16.36 3.41 16.74
C MET A 1 16.18 2.59 15.45
N LYS A 2 14.98 2.05 15.16
CA LYS A 2 14.75 1.31 13.92
C LYS A 2 14.75 2.26 12.72
N THR A 3 15.25 1.78 11.58
CA THR A 3 15.31 2.61 10.35
C THR A 3 14.00 2.60 9.59
N VAL A 4 13.28 1.46 9.58
CA VAL A 4 12.04 1.25 8.82
C VAL A 4 10.96 0.69 9.73
N SER A 5 9.75 1.26 9.67
CA SER A 5 8.53 0.66 10.20
C SER A 5 7.70 0.12 9.03
N VAL A 6 7.46 -1.18 9.03
CA VAL A 6 6.61 -1.86 8.05
C VAL A 6 5.19 -1.91 8.61
N ILE A 7 4.24 -1.26 7.95
CA ILE A 7 2.84 -1.18 8.39
C ILE A 7 2.03 -2.23 7.64
N ILE A 8 1.37 -3.13 8.38
CA ILE A 8 0.52 -4.20 7.85
C ILE A 8 -0.89 -4.05 8.43
N PRO A 9 -1.86 -3.50 7.68
CA PRO A 9 -3.26 -3.57 8.08
C PRO A 9 -3.75 -5.02 7.91
N TYR A 10 -4.42 -5.55 8.93
CA TYR A 10 -4.91 -6.92 8.91
C TYR A 10 -6.42 -6.98 9.06
N TYR A 11 -7.08 -7.65 8.09
CA TYR A 11 -8.50 -7.98 8.15
C TYR A 11 -8.76 -9.32 7.45
N ARG A 12 -9.05 -10.38 8.22
CA ARG A 12 -9.48 -11.72 7.74
C ARG A 12 -8.59 -12.33 6.65
N LYS A 13 -7.30 -12.31 6.81
CA LYS A 13 -6.32 -12.85 5.85
C LYS A 13 -5.43 -13.93 6.47
N ILE A 14 -6.02 -14.80 7.33
CA ILE A 14 -5.29 -15.83 8.09
C ILE A 14 -4.43 -16.73 7.19
N LYS A 15 -4.97 -17.13 6.02
CA LYS A 15 -4.26 -17.97 5.04
C LYS A 15 -2.94 -17.35 4.54
N TYR A 16 -2.81 -16.01 4.55
CA TYR A 16 -1.71 -15.33 3.89
C TYR A 16 -0.78 -14.58 4.84
N ILE A 17 -1.28 -14.12 5.98
CA ILE A 17 -0.56 -13.20 6.87
C ILE A 17 0.80 -13.74 7.31
N LYS A 18 0.93 -15.05 7.59
CA LYS A 18 2.21 -15.65 7.97
C LYS A 18 3.23 -15.47 6.85
N LYS A 19 2.87 -15.80 5.60
CA LYS A 19 3.76 -15.62 4.43
C LYS A 19 4.18 -14.16 4.23
N SER A 20 3.26 -13.22 4.49
CA SER A 20 3.55 -11.78 4.41
C SER A 20 4.56 -11.36 5.48
N ILE A 21 4.35 -11.73 6.74
CA ILE A 21 5.27 -11.46 7.86
C ILE A 21 6.63 -12.12 7.62
N ASP A 22 6.67 -13.39 7.25
CA ASP A 22 7.92 -14.12 6.96
C ASP A 22 8.71 -13.45 5.85
N SER A 23 8.04 -12.88 4.84
CA SER A 23 8.71 -12.14 3.76
C SER A 23 9.43 -10.87 4.23
N VAL A 24 8.93 -10.27 5.34
CA VAL A 24 9.59 -9.12 6.00
C VAL A 24 10.70 -9.59 6.93
N LEU A 25 10.47 -10.62 7.74
CA LEU A 25 11.47 -11.16 8.67
C LEU A 25 12.71 -11.68 7.94
N ASN A 26 12.51 -12.22 6.73
CA ASN A 26 13.58 -12.74 5.86
C ASN A 26 14.28 -11.65 5.03
N GLN A 27 14.02 -10.35 5.25
CA GLN A 27 14.73 -9.29 4.55
C GLN A 27 16.23 -9.29 4.88
N LYS A 28 17.08 -9.03 3.87
CA LYS A 28 18.54 -8.84 4.07
C LYS A 28 18.85 -7.60 4.91
N PHE A 29 18.00 -6.58 4.90
CA PHE A 29 18.09 -5.43 5.78
C PHE A 29 17.43 -5.74 7.13
N LYS A 30 18.17 -5.67 8.24
CA LYS A 30 17.71 -6.17 9.55
C LYS A 30 17.17 -5.09 10.51
N ASN A 31 17.41 -3.80 10.23
CA ASN A 31 17.03 -2.72 11.13
C ASN A 31 15.62 -2.19 10.87
N PHE A 32 14.60 -3.01 11.12
CA PHE A 32 13.19 -2.69 10.96
C PHE A 32 12.34 -3.16 12.16
N GLU A 33 11.13 -2.62 12.24
CA GLU A 33 10.01 -3.14 13.04
C GLU A 33 8.83 -3.45 12.12
N ILE A 34 7.93 -4.32 12.55
CA ILE A 34 6.64 -4.63 11.90
C ILE A 34 5.53 -4.14 12.82
N ILE A 35 4.62 -3.34 12.31
CA ILE A 35 3.43 -2.87 13.03
C ILE A 35 2.20 -3.45 12.35
N ILE A 36 1.61 -4.47 12.97
CA ILE A 36 0.37 -5.09 12.51
C ILE A 36 -0.79 -4.37 13.18
N VAL A 37 -1.74 -3.87 12.37
CA VAL A 37 -2.97 -3.26 12.88
C VAL A 37 -4.15 -4.16 12.56
N HIS A 38 -4.61 -4.89 13.57
CA HIS A 38 -5.75 -5.80 13.50
C HIS A 38 -7.06 -5.01 13.47
N ASP A 39 -7.84 -5.16 12.42
CA ASP A 39 -9.03 -4.37 12.11
C ASP A 39 -10.34 -5.21 12.07
N ASP A 40 -10.31 -6.45 12.58
CA ASP A 40 -11.52 -7.28 12.71
C ASP A 40 -12.05 -7.23 14.16
N PRO A 41 -13.23 -6.61 14.38
CA PRO A 41 -13.85 -6.53 15.73
C PRO A 41 -14.24 -7.90 16.28
N ARG A 42 -14.42 -8.93 15.44
CA ARG A 42 -14.79 -10.30 15.85
C ARG A 42 -13.64 -11.10 16.43
N ASN A 43 -12.41 -10.57 16.37
CA ASN A 43 -11.19 -11.17 16.93
C ASN A 43 -10.82 -12.58 16.47
N LYS A 44 -11.43 -13.08 15.42
CA LYS A 44 -11.31 -14.48 15.02
C LYS A 44 -9.86 -14.96 14.85
N ASP A 45 -8.97 -14.06 14.39
CA ASP A 45 -7.57 -14.39 14.10
C ASP A 45 -6.58 -13.68 15.06
N PHE A 46 -7.11 -13.04 16.13
CA PHE A 46 -6.28 -12.21 17.00
C PHE A 46 -5.26 -13.01 17.78
N ASP A 47 -5.67 -14.18 18.33
CA ASP A 47 -4.80 -15.04 19.12
C ASP A 47 -3.65 -15.59 18.30
N TYR A 48 -3.90 -15.96 17.04
CA TYR A 48 -2.85 -16.36 16.12
C TYR A 48 -1.82 -15.24 15.87
N LEU A 49 -2.29 -14.00 15.69
CA LEU A 49 -1.39 -12.85 15.55
C LEU A 49 -0.62 -12.55 16.84
N LEU A 50 -1.22 -12.82 18.00
CA LEU A 50 -0.58 -12.69 19.30
C LEU A 50 0.56 -13.71 19.46
N GLU A 51 0.34 -14.94 19.01
CA GLU A 51 1.37 -15.99 18.99
C GLU A 51 2.55 -15.59 18.08
N LEU A 52 2.28 -15.12 16.86
CA LEU A 52 3.32 -14.62 15.96
C LEU A 52 4.13 -13.46 16.58
N LYS A 53 3.46 -12.58 17.34
CA LYS A 53 4.13 -11.50 18.08
C LYS A 53 4.98 -12.05 19.23
N LYS A 54 4.48 -13.02 20.01
CA LYS A 54 5.25 -13.64 21.13
C LYS A 54 6.56 -14.23 20.64
N ASN A 55 6.53 -14.87 19.48
CA ASN A 55 7.68 -15.52 18.86
C ASN A 55 8.63 -14.55 18.14
N ASN A 56 8.33 -13.23 18.08
CA ASN A 56 9.19 -12.27 17.39
C ASN A 56 9.09 -10.85 17.96
N ASN A 57 10.15 -10.39 18.59
CA ASN A 57 10.24 -9.07 19.24
C ASN A 57 10.22 -7.88 18.26
N LYS A 58 10.37 -8.11 16.96
CA LYS A 58 10.23 -7.07 15.92
C LYS A 58 8.77 -6.76 15.59
N ILE A 59 7.82 -7.58 16.06
CA ILE A 59 6.39 -7.43 15.77
C ILE A 59 5.72 -6.65 16.91
N ARG A 60 5.01 -5.59 16.53
CA ARG A 60 4.06 -4.87 17.39
C ARG A 60 2.66 -5.13 16.85
N LEU A 61 1.78 -5.64 17.70
CA LEU A 61 0.38 -5.89 17.35
C LEU A 61 -0.52 -4.85 18.00
N ILE A 62 -1.36 -4.22 17.21
CA ILE A 62 -2.31 -3.18 17.62
C ILE A 62 -3.70 -3.63 17.20
N LYS A 63 -4.68 -3.48 18.10
CA LYS A 63 -6.07 -3.84 17.85
C LYS A 63 -6.93 -2.58 17.67
N ASN A 64 -7.80 -2.57 16.68
CA ASN A 64 -8.86 -1.59 16.55
C ASN A 64 -10.11 -2.08 17.31
N LYS A 65 -10.82 -1.17 17.97
CA LYS A 65 -12.07 -1.49 18.68
C LYS A 65 -13.23 -1.81 17.72
N LYS A 66 -13.17 -1.29 16.49
CA LYS A 66 -14.15 -1.50 15.40
C LYS A 66 -13.43 -1.55 14.07
N ASN A 67 -14.08 -2.05 13.02
CA ASN A 67 -13.54 -1.99 11.67
C ASN A 67 -13.43 -0.53 11.20
N LEU A 68 -12.22 -0.06 10.99
CA LEU A 68 -11.93 1.31 10.53
C LEU A 68 -11.56 1.36 9.05
N GLY A 69 -11.30 0.20 8.43
CA GLY A 69 -10.78 0.06 7.07
C GLY A 69 -9.26 0.22 6.98
N ALA A 70 -8.73 -0.20 5.84
CA ALA A 70 -7.29 -0.29 5.61
C ALA A 70 -6.58 1.07 5.71
N GLY A 71 -7.17 2.14 5.18
CA GLY A 71 -6.58 3.49 5.22
C GLY A 71 -6.38 4.01 6.65
N PHE A 72 -7.42 3.90 7.50
CA PHE A 72 -7.31 4.33 8.90
C PHE A 72 -6.39 3.42 9.72
N SER A 73 -6.39 2.13 9.47
CA SER A 73 -5.47 1.19 10.11
C SER A 73 -4.02 1.52 9.76
N ARG A 74 -3.72 1.90 8.50
CA ARG A 74 -2.38 2.40 8.12
C ARG A 74 -2.05 3.71 8.83
N ASN A 75 -2.97 4.66 8.91
CA ASN A 75 -2.76 5.92 9.65
C ASN A 75 -2.42 5.66 11.13
N LYS A 76 -3.12 4.72 11.78
CA LYS A 76 -2.83 4.32 13.17
C LYS A 76 -1.43 3.72 13.31
N GLY A 77 -1.05 2.81 12.40
CA GLY A 77 0.29 2.23 12.37
C GLY A 77 1.38 3.28 12.15
N ILE A 78 1.18 4.23 11.23
CA ILE A 78 2.12 5.34 10.97
C ILE A 78 2.29 6.23 12.21
N LYS A 79 1.20 6.55 12.92
CA LYS A 79 1.26 7.36 14.15
C LYS A 79 2.16 6.71 15.20
N LEU A 80 2.12 5.38 15.31
CA LEU A 80 2.89 4.61 16.28
C LEU A 80 4.32 4.28 15.83
N ALA A 81 4.62 4.43 14.55
CA ALA A 81 5.95 4.21 13.98
C ALA A 81 6.94 5.27 14.51
N LYS A 82 8.14 4.84 14.88
CA LYS A 82 9.23 5.74 15.34
C LYS A 82 10.38 5.84 14.34
N SER A 83 10.31 5.11 13.23
CA SER A 83 11.38 5.02 12.24
C SER A 83 11.40 6.18 11.25
N LYS A 84 12.56 6.41 10.63
CA LYS A 84 12.74 7.42 9.57
C LYS A 84 11.93 7.10 8.31
N TYR A 85 11.83 5.81 7.95
CA TYR A 85 11.11 5.34 6.77
C TYR A 85 9.87 4.54 7.18
N ILE A 86 8.81 4.71 6.40
CA ILE A 86 7.60 3.90 6.46
C ILE A 86 7.53 3.08 5.17
N ALA A 87 7.29 1.79 5.31
CA ALA A 87 6.97 0.88 4.22
C ALA A 87 5.58 0.27 4.46
N PHE A 88 4.85 0.02 3.39
CA PHE A 88 3.52 -0.60 3.46
C PHE A 88 3.56 -2.01 2.88
N LEU A 89 2.86 -2.93 3.53
CA LEU A 89 2.65 -4.28 3.03
C LEU A 89 1.22 -4.70 3.36
N ASP A 90 0.46 -5.09 2.35
CA ASP A 90 -0.86 -5.69 2.58
C ASP A 90 -0.71 -7.12 3.09
N SER A 91 -1.65 -7.56 3.92
CA SER A 91 -1.56 -8.83 4.67
C SER A 91 -1.65 -10.10 3.81
N ASP A 92 -1.87 -9.94 2.49
CA ASP A 92 -1.88 -11.02 1.48
C ASP A 92 -0.76 -10.91 0.44
N ASP A 93 0.07 -9.85 0.53
CA ASP A 93 1.21 -9.62 -0.34
C ASP A 93 2.52 -10.13 0.25
N THR A 94 3.57 -10.21 -0.57
CA THR A 94 4.91 -10.60 -0.12
C THR A 94 6.01 -9.80 -0.77
N TRP A 95 7.17 -9.76 -0.12
CA TRP A 95 8.38 -9.09 -0.61
C TRP A 95 9.48 -10.07 -0.97
N LYS A 96 10.33 -9.68 -1.95
CA LYS A 96 11.61 -10.35 -2.20
C LYS A 96 12.64 -9.96 -1.14
N LYS A 97 13.56 -10.84 -0.80
CA LYS A 97 14.55 -10.69 0.30
C LYS A 97 15.37 -9.39 0.23
N GLU A 98 15.56 -8.82 -0.95
CA GLU A 98 16.38 -7.61 -1.18
C GLU A 98 15.59 -6.31 -1.07
N LYS A 99 14.25 -6.34 -0.93
CA LYS A 99 13.42 -5.14 -1.10
C LYS A 99 13.86 -3.98 -0.22
N LEU A 100 13.91 -4.15 1.09
CA LEU A 100 14.26 -3.06 1.99
C LEU A 100 15.68 -2.53 1.72
N LYS A 101 16.68 -3.42 1.60
CA LYS A 101 18.08 -3.03 1.33
C LYS A 101 18.18 -2.26 0.02
N SER A 102 17.66 -2.83 -1.06
CA SER A 102 17.81 -2.29 -2.41
C SER A 102 17.08 -0.94 -2.57
N GLN A 103 15.83 -0.86 -2.10
CA GLN A 103 15.02 0.35 -2.27
C GLN A 103 15.49 1.49 -1.37
N ILE A 104 15.91 1.23 -0.12
CA ILE A 104 16.47 2.25 0.77
C ILE A 104 17.79 2.78 0.23
N SER A 105 18.66 1.90 -0.29
CA SER A 105 19.92 2.34 -0.94
C SER A 105 19.63 3.21 -2.15
N PHE A 106 18.66 2.85 -2.99
CA PHE A 106 18.20 3.67 -4.12
C PHE A 106 17.70 5.04 -3.66
N MET A 107 16.87 5.07 -2.62
CA MET A 107 16.35 6.33 -2.07
C MET A 107 17.45 7.23 -1.50
N LYS A 108 18.42 6.65 -0.80
CA LYS A 108 19.57 7.40 -0.25
C LYS A 108 20.46 7.96 -1.36
N LYS A 109 20.84 7.12 -2.34
CA LYS A 109 21.70 7.51 -3.47
C LYS A 109 21.10 8.68 -4.27
N ASN A 110 19.80 8.70 -4.44
CA ASN A 110 19.09 9.71 -5.25
C ASN A 110 18.40 10.79 -4.41
N ASN A 111 18.68 10.89 -3.11
CA ASN A 111 18.07 11.83 -2.16
C ASN A 111 16.53 11.90 -2.24
N LEU A 112 15.86 10.74 -2.28
CA LEU A 112 14.41 10.64 -2.46
C LEU A 112 13.69 10.59 -1.10
N ASP A 113 12.53 11.23 -1.05
CA ASP A 113 11.61 11.15 0.09
C ASP A 113 10.51 10.09 -0.12
N PHE A 114 10.26 9.70 -1.37
CA PHE A 114 9.27 8.69 -1.76
C PHE A 114 9.82 7.82 -2.90
N SER A 115 9.60 6.52 -2.82
CA SER A 115 9.90 5.59 -3.90
C SER A 115 8.91 4.43 -3.92
N PHE A 116 8.62 3.90 -5.11
CA PHE A 116 7.87 2.66 -5.34
C PHE A 116 8.62 1.77 -6.33
N THR A 117 8.24 0.47 -6.38
CA THR A 117 8.96 -0.50 -7.22
C THR A 117 8.05 -1.20 -8.21
N SER A 118 8.62 -1.86 -9.21
CA SER A 118 7.93 -2.88 -9.99
C SER A 118 7.50 -4.04 -9.09
N TYR A 119 6.46 -4.78 -9.52
CA TYR A 119 5.95 -5.94 -8.79
C TYR A 119 5.40 -6.99 -9.73
N ASP A 120 5.35 -8.24 -9.27
CA ASP A 120 4.60 -9.30 -9.92
C ASP A 120 3.18 -9.33 -9.36
N GLN A 121 2.21 -9.38 -10.24
CA GLN A 121 0.85 -9.77 -9.90
C GLN A 121 0.79 -11.29 -9.85
N ILE A 122 0.29 -11.84 -8.75
CA ILE A 122 0.11 -13.28 -8.54
C ILE A 122 -1.37 -13.59 -8.26
N ASP A 123 -1.80 -14.83 -8.51
CA ASP A 123 -3.13 -15.32 -8.13
C ASP A 123 -3.21 -15.71 -6.65
N SER A 124 -4.36 -16.30 -6.23
CA SER A 124 -4.57 -16.79 -4.87
C SER A 124 -3.55 -17.83 -4.42
N GLU A 125 -3.06 -18.65 -5.33
CA GLU A 125 -2.12 -19.74 -5.05
C GLU A 125 -0.65 -19.30 -5.14
N GLY A 126 -0.39 -18.10 -5.67
CA GLY A 126 0.94 -17.53 -5.78
C GLY A 126 1.59 -17.70 -7.16
N LYS A 127 0.85 -18.22 -8.14
CA LYS A 127 1.29 -18.30 -9.54
C LYS A 127 1.33 -16.90 -10.14
N LYS A 128 2.43 -16.59 -10.84
CA LYS A 128 2.62 -15.30 -11.49
C LYS A 128 1.66 -15.14 -12.67
N LEU A 129 0.97 -14.00 -12.68
CA LEU A 129 0.07 -13.60 -13.77
C LEU A 129 0.77 -12.64 -14.75
N LYS A 130 1.37 -11.58 -14.21
CA LYS A 130 2.10 -10.58 -15.01
C LYS A 130 3.07 -9.78 -14.15
N THR A 131 3.97 -9.04 -14.79
CA THR A 131 4.81 -8.04 -14.12
C THR A 131 4.31 -6.62 -14.43
N VAL A 132 4.14 -5.82 -13.41
CA VAL A 132 3.83 -4.39 -13.52
C VAL A 132 5.13 -3.61 -13.30
N LYS A 133 5.62 -2.97 -14.37
CA LYS A 133 6.84 -2.16 -14.33
C LYS A 133 6.56 -0.79 -13.73
N ALA A 134 7.41 -0.36 -12.80
CA ALA A 134 7.38 1.00 -12.25
C ALA A 134 7.90 2.00 -13.30
N PRO A 135 7.12 3.02 -13.69
CA PRO A 135 7.64 4.13 -14.48
C PRO A 135 8.66 4.93 -13.65
N LYS A 136 9.56 5.64 -14.32
CA LYS A 136 10.59 6.46 -13.64
C LYS A 136 9.99 7.49 -12.68
N LEU A 137 8.84 8.04 -13.03
CA LEU A 137 8.12 9.06 -12.26
C LEU A 137 6.62 8.88 -12.45
N GLN A 138 5.83 9.12 -11.41
CA GLN A 138 4.37 9.30 -11.49
C GLN A 138 4.05 10.72 -11.06
N ARG A 139 3.66 11.55 -12.01
CA ARG A 139 3.24 12.93 -11.77
C ARG A 139 1.76 12.98 -11.41
N TYR A 140 1.32 14.13 -10.92
CA TYR A 140 -0.08 14.37 -10.57
C TYR A 140 -1.04 14.06 -11.74
N ASP A 141 -0.75 14.57 -12.94
CA ASP A 141 -1.58 14.37 -14.12
C ASP A 141 -1.60 12.92 -14.62
N ASP A 142 -0.51 12.17 -14.41
CA ASP A 142 -0.47 10.73 -14.69
C ASP A 142 -1.39 9.97 -13.72
N LEU A 143 -1.32 10.30 -12.43
CA LEU A 143 -2.10 9.65 -11.37
C LEU A 143 -3.60 9.89 -11.51
N LEU A 144 -4.02 11.05 -12.03
CA LEU A 144 -5.43 11.32 -12.33
C LEU A 144 -6.02 10.33 -13.34
N LYS A 145 -5.20 9.78 -14.23
CA LYS A 145 -5.63 8.91 -15.33
C LYS A 145 -5.24 7.45 -15.13
N ASP A 146 -4.11 7.20 -14.46
CA ASP A 146 -3.52 5.87 -14.34
C ASP A 146 -2.55 5.77 -13.16
N CYS A 147 -2.92 5.03 -12.13
CA CYS A 147 -2.03 4.76 -11.01
C CYS A 147 -1.28 3.43 -11.23
N ARG A 148 0.05 3.52 -11.30
CA ARG A 148 0.95 2.35 -11.36
C ARG A 148 1.68 2.08 -10.04
N ILE A 149 1.31 2.79 -8.98
CA ILE A 149 1.90 2.66 -7.66
C ILE A 149 1.12 1.61 -6.89
N GLY A 150 1.65 0.40 -6.77
CA GLY A 150 1.11 -0.61 -5.87
C GLY A 150 1.50 -0.29 -4.43
N LEU A 151 0.55 -0.29 -3.49
CA LEU A 151 0.79 0.12 -2.11
C LEU A 151 1.93 -0.67 -1.45
N SER A 152 1.94 -2.00 -1.59
CA SER A 152 2.99 -2.88 -1.02
C SER A 152 4.39 -2.67 -1.65
N THR A 153 4.51 -1.77 -2.64
CA THR A 153 5.79 -1.42 -3.25
C THR A 153 6.42 -0.16 -2.66
N VAL A 154 5.65 0.62 -1.91
CA VAL A 154 6.02 1.97 -1.47
C VAL A 154 6.91 1.96 -0.23
N ILE A 155 7.96 2.78 -0.28
CA ILE A 155 8.70 3.28 0.89
C ILE A 155 8.74 4.80 0.81
N LEU A 156 8.47 5.47 1.93
CA LEU A 156 8.53 6.92 2.03
C LEU A 156 9.18 7.36 3.36
N LYS A 157 9.74 8.57 3.41
CA LYS A 157 10.18 9.16 4.68
C LYS A 157 8.97 9.55 5.52
N LYS A 158 8.98 9.19 6.80
CA LYS A 158 7.87 9.46 7.72
C LYS A 158 7.46 10.93 7.76
N LYS A 159 8.41 11.85 7.59
CA LYS A 159 8.16 13.32 7.56
C LYS A 159 7.11 13.76 6.52
N LEU A 160 6.89 12.95 5.46
CA LEU A 160 5.89 13.25 4.43
C LEU A 160 4.46 13.08 4.95
N ILE A 161 4.26 12.25 5.98
CA ILE A 161 2.94 11.94 6.54
C ILE A 161 2.67 12.83 7.76
N ASN A 162 1.61 13.60 7.71
CA ASN A 162 1.17 14.52 8.75
C ASN A 162 -0.36 14.70 8.71
N LYS A 163 -0.92 15.68 9.43
CA LYS A 163 -2.37 15.94 9.46
C LYS A 163 -2.97 16.17 8.07
N LYS A 164 -2.21 16.79 7.15
CA LYS A 164 -2.64 17.11 5.77
C LYS A 164 -2.45 15.92 4.83
N PHE A 165 -1.34 15.19 4.95
CA PHE A 165 -0.97 14.05 4.12
C PHE A 165 -1.17 12.75 4.90
N LYS A 166 -2.37 12.18 4.83
CA LYS A 166 -2.76 10.90 5.43
C LYS A 166 -3.74 10.17 4.54
N PHE A 167 -3.89 8.86 4.73
CA PHE A 167 -4.91 8.08 4.04
C PHE A 167 -6.31 8.62 4.33
N SER A 168 -7.15 8.66 3.30
CA SER A 168 -8.54 9.10 3.39
C SER A 168 -9.44 7.99 3.95
N ASN A 169 -10.72 8.30 4.12
CA ASN A 169 -11.77 7.37 4.54
C ASN A 169 -12.42 6.61 3.37
N LEU A 170 -11.87 6.70 2.17
CA LEU A 170 -12.33 5.90 1.05
C LEU A 170 -12.08 4.41 1.35
N LYS A 171 -13.03 3.55 0.99
CA LYS A 171 -12.89 2.09 1.15
C LYS A 171 -11.95 1.49 0.12
N THR A 172 -11.97 2.05 -1.09
CA THR A 172 -11.03 1.79 -2.18
C THR A 172 -10.43 3.12 -2.62
N LYS A 173 -9.28 3.13 -3.30
CA LYS A 173 -8.61 4.38 -3.76
C LYS A 173 -8.07 5.29 -2.64
N GLU A 174 -8.04 4.84 -1.38
CA GLU A 174 -7.47 5.62 -0.27
C GLU A 174 -5.98 5.91 -0.44
N ASP A 175 -5.28 4.99 -1.10
CA ASP A 175 -3.88 5.09 -1.49
C ASP A 175 -3.69 6.10 -2.65
N LEU A 176 -4.48 5.99 -3.73
CA LEU A 176 -4.45 6.95 -4.84
C LEU A 176 -4.75 8.38 -4.34
N CYS A 177 -5.72 8.53 -3.41
CA CYS A 177 -6.01 9.82 -2.79
C CYS A 177 -4.77 10.42 -2.09
N LEU A 178 -3.98 9.60 -1.40
CA LEU A 178 -2.75 10.04 -0.76
C LEU A 178 -1.66 10.35 -1.79
N TRP A 179 -1.51 9.53 -2.84
CA TRP A 179 -0.51 9.75 -3.89
C TRP A 179 -0.79 11.03 -4.67
N LEU A 180 -2.04 11.35 -5.02
CA LEU A 180 -2.43 12.61 -5.64
C LEU A 180 -2.04 13.81 -4.77
N LYS A 181 -2.31 13.77 -3.46
CA LYS A 181 -1.91 14.84 -2.55
C LYS A 181 -0.40 15.01 -2.47
N LEU A 182 0.34 13.91 -2.36
CA LEU A 182 1.80 13.93 -2.26
C LEU A 182 2.46 14.39 -3.56
N SER A 183 1.94 13.98 -4.72
CA SER A 183 2.52 14.33 -6.04
C SER A 183 2.47 15.82 -6.36
N LYS A 184 1.57 16.59 -5.70
CA LYS A 184 1.53 18.06 -5.80
C LYS A 184 2.75 18.75 -5.17
N LYS A 185 3.49 18.06 -4.27
CA LYS A 185 4.61 18.64 -3.53
C LYS A 185 5.91 17.84 -3.64
N TYR A 186 5.83 16.54 -3.91
CA TYR A 186 6.95 15.62 -3.87
C TYR A 186 7.03 14.79 -5.14
N LYS A 187 8.25 14.43 -5.53
CA LYS A 187 8.50 13.51 -6.65
C LYS A 187 8.19 12.07 -6.21
N LEU A 188 7.24 11.41 -6.88
CA LEU A 188 6.93 10.00 -6.67
C LEU A 188 7.76 9.17 -7.67
N VAL A 189 8.95 8.75 -7.24
CA VAL A 189 9.95 8.13 -8.11
C VAL A 189 9.83 6.61 -8.10
N GLY A 190 9.73 6.02 -9.28
CA GLY A 190 9.75 4.59 -9.48
C GLY A 190 11.17 4.03 -9.57
N TYR A 191 11.39 2.92 -8.91
CA TYR A 191 12.57 2.08 -9.04
C TYR A 191 12.20 0.84 -9.85
N ASN A 192 12.62 0.77 -11.10
CA ASN A 192 12.27 -0.33 -12.01
C ASN A 192 13.01 -1.63 -11.63
N LYS A 193 12.85 -2.06 -10.39
CA LYS A 193 13.29 -3.36 -9.89
C LYS A 193 12.09 -4.08 -9.29
N ASN A 194 11.89 -5.33 -9.69
CA ASN A 194 10.78 -6.14 -9.20
C ASN A 194 11.09 -6.70 -7.82
N LEU A 195 10.49 -6.12 -6.78
CA LEU A 195 10.79 -6.40 -5.37
C LEU A 195 9.58 -6.83 -4.53
N SER A 196 8.38 -6.88 -5.12
CA SER A 196 7.14 -7.22 -4.42
C SER A 196 6.30 -8.17 -5.27
N LYS A 197 5.43 -8.93 -4.60
CA LYS A 197 4.37 -9.73 -5.22
C LYS A 197 3.03 -9.26 -4.68
N TRP A 198 2.16 -8.76 -5.56
CA TRP A 198 0.80 -8.35 -5.24
C TRP A 198 -0.19 -9.44 -5.58
N ARG A 199 -1.03 -9.82 -4.61
CA ARG A 199 -1.99 -10.92 -4.78
C ARG A 199 -3.35 -10.42 -5.26
N LYS A 200 -3.77 -10.94 -6.42
CA LYS A 200 -5.11 -10.71 -6.95
C LYS A 200 -6.08 -11.69 -6.28
N MET A 201 -6.99 -11.17 -5.46
CA MET A 201 -8.02 -11.95 -4.78
C MET A 201 -9.37 -11.74 -5.46
N LYS A 202 -10.18 -12.82 -5.57
CA LYS A 202 -11.57 -12.73 -6.04
C LYS A 202 -12.43 -11.96 -5.04
N GLU A 203 -12.23 -12.22 -3.74
CA GLU A 203 -12.91 -11.54 -2.64
C GLU A 203 -11.96 -10.55 -1.95
N SER A 204 -12.00 -9.31 -2.38
CA SER A 204 -11.26 -8.20 -1.76
C SER A 204 -12.13 -6.95 -1.70
N LEU A 205 -11.77 -5.98 -0.85
CA LEU A 205 -12.42 -4.66 -0.86
C LEU A 205 -12.41 -4.04 -2.25
N SER A 206 -11.37 -4.30 -3.02
CA SER A 206 -11.21 -3.84 -4.41
C SER A 206 -11.91 -4.75 -5.44
N SER A 207 -12.67 -5.79 -5.08
CA SER A 207 -13.44 -6.59 -6.04
C SER A 207 -14.77 -5.94 -6.43
N SER A 208 -15.39 -5.16 -5.52
CA SER A 208 -16.66 -4.49 -5.76
C SER A 208 -16.52 -3.34 -6.78
N THR A 209 -17.03 -3.54 -8.00
CA THR A 209 -17.03 -2.51 -9.05
C THR A 209 -17.85 -1.28 -8.65
N LYS A 210 -19.03 -1.48 -8.02
CA LYS A 210 -19.88 -0.40 -7.51
C LYS A 210 -19.10 0.49 -6.52
N GLN A 211 -18.40 -0.11 -5.55
CA GLN A 211 -17.60 0.63 -4.58
C GLN A 211 -16.44 1.39 -5.23
N LYS A 212 -15.78 0.81 -6.23
CA LYS A 212 -14.70 1.48 -6.98
C LYS A 212 -15.19 2.72 -7.73
N ILE A 213 -16.37 2.65 -8.33
CA ILE A 213 -16.98 3.78 -9.05
C ILE A 213 -17.35 4.88 -8.06
N LEU A 214 -18.04 4.55 -6.97
CA LEU A 214 -18.42 5.52 -5.93
C LEU A 214 -17.20 6.21 -5.31
N ASP A 215 -16.18 5.44 -4.94
CA ASP A 215 -14.99 6.02 -4.33
C ASP A 215 -14.12 6.75 -5.35
N GLY A 216 -14.13 6.33 -6.61
CA GLY A 216 -13.48 7.08 -7.70
C GLY A 216 -14.13 8.43 -7.93
N PHE A 217 -15.47 8.51 -7.96
CA PHE A 217 -16.17 9.79 -8.05
C PHE A 217 -15.88 10.68 -6.83
N ARG A 218 -15.97 10.11 -5.61
CA ARG A 218 -15.66 10.84 -4.36
C ARG A 218 -14.22 11.35 -4.33
N LEU A 219 -13.27 10.59 -4.88
CA LEU A 219 -11.88 10.99 -5.00
C LEU A 219 -11.75 12.31 -5.78
N TYR A 220 -12.34 12.39 -6.97
CA TYR A 220 -12.24 13.58 -7.81
C TYR A 220 -13.10 14.72 -7.30
N TYR A 221 -14.37 14.46 -6.96
CA TYR A 221 -15.30 15.48 -6.54
C TYR A 221 -14.99 16.06 -5.15
N LYS A 222 -14.84 15.17 -4.13
CA LYS A 222 -14.66 15.61 -2.72
C LYS A 222 -13.21 15.91 -2.36
N HIS A 223 -12.25 15.08 -2.82
CA HIS A 223 -10.86 15.21 -2.39
C HIS A 223 -10.03 16.10 -3.32
N GLU A 224 -10.24 16.03 -4.65
CA GLU A 224 -9.59 16.90 -5.62
C GLU A 224 -10.40 18.18 -5.89
N LYS A 225 -11.65 18.27 -5.42
CA LYS A 225 -12.57 19.42 -5.57
C LYS A 225 -12.83 19.80 -7.04
N PHE A 226 -12.91 18.81 -7.92
CA PHE A 226 -13.28 19.03 -9.32
C PHE A 226 -14.79 19.24 -9.46
N SER A 227 -15.22 19.90 -10.54
CA SER A 227 -16.64 19.94 -10.94
C SER A 227 -17.16 18.52 -11.20
N ILE A 228 -18.47 18.35 -11.22
CA ILE A 228 -19.13 17.06 -11.48
C ILE A 228 -18.67 16.51 -12.83
N THR A 229 -18.71 17.33 -13.90
CA THR A 229 -18.31 16.94 -15.25
C THR A 229 -16.85 16.51 -15.31
N LYS A 230 -15.95 17.27 -14.72
CA LYS A 230 -14.51 16.93 -14.65
C LYS A 230 -14.27 15.67 -13.84
N SER A 231 -15.03 15.43 -12.77
CA SER A 231 -14.94 14.23 -11.93
C SER A 231 -15.36 12.97 -12.70
N ILE A 232 -16.44 13.05 -13.46
CA ILE A 232 -16.93 11.97 -14.34
C ILE A 232 -15.89 11.67 -15.43
N PHE A 233 -15.33 12.72 -16.06
CA PHE A 233 -14.30 12.57 -17.11
C PHE A 233 -13.07 11.82 -16.60
N TYR A 234 -12.50 12.20 -15.45
CA TYR A 234 -11.34 11.51 -14.89
C TYR A 234 -11.66 10.11 -14.38
N LEU A 235 -12.87 9.90 -13.84
CA LEU A 235 -13.32 8.55 -13.46
C LEU A 235 -13.40 7.63 -14.68
N PHE A 236 -13.92 8.13 -15.80
CA PHE A 236 -13.94 7.41 -17.08
C PHE A 236 -12.52 7.06 -17.54
N LEU A 237 -11.61 8.02 -17.59
CA LEU A 237 -10.21 7.81 -18.01
C LEU A 237 -9.49 6.79 -17.12
N LEU A 238 -9.66 6.88 -15.80
CA LEU A 238 -9.06 5.94 -14.86
C LEU A 238 -9.60 4.52 -15.07
N SER A 239 -10.92 4.39 -15.29
CA SER A 239 -11.58 3.10 -15.54
C SER A 239 -11.18 2.52 -16.89
N PHE A 240 -11.16 3.32 -17.94
CA PHE A 240 -10.73 2.92 -19.27
C PHE A 240 -9.28 2.42 -19.29
N ASN A 241 -8.35 3.17 -18.69
CA ASN A 241 -6.95 2.75 -18.61
C ASN A 241 -6.77 1.48 -17.77
N PHE A 242 -7.59 1.28 -16.73
CA PHE A 242 -7.60 0.03 -15.97
C PHE A 242 -8.06 -1.15 -16.84
N LEU A 243 -9.13 -1.01 -17.61
CA LEU A 243 -9.63 -2.04 -18.51
C LEU A 243 -8.62 -2.36 -19.61
N LYS A 244 -8.07 -1.34 -20.28
CA LYS A 244 -7.04 -1.49 -21.31
C LYS A 244 -5.85 -2.34 -20.83
N LYS A 245 -5.39 -2.13 -19.62
CA LYS A 245 -4.27 -2.89 -19.03
C LYS A 245 -4.58 -4.34 -18.69
N ASN A 246 -5.83 -4.66 -18.42
CA ASN A 246 -6.21 -5.97 -17.90
C ASN A 246 -6.87 -6.87 -18.95
N TYR A 247 -7.45 -6.30 -20.00
CA TYR A 247 -8.27 -7.04 -20.96
C TYR A 247 -7.91 -6.81 -22.45
N LEU A 248 -7.18 -5.71 -22.77
CA LEU A 248 -6.86 -5.35 -24.15
C LEU A 248 -5.37 -5.54 -24.52
N ARG A 249 -4.66 -6.39 -23.77
CA ARG A 249 -3.27 -6.80 -24.07
C ARG A 249 -3.17 -8.28 -24.26
#